data_0c8a6b3545d874a6f7bc3219021a5e59
#
_entry.id   0c8a6b3545d874a6f7bc3219021a5e59
#
_cell.length_a   1.000
_cell.length_b   1.000
_cell.length_c   1.000
_cell.angle_alpha   90.00
_cell.angle_beta   90.00
_cell.angle_gamma   90.00
#
_symmetry.space_group_name_H-M   'P 1'
#
loop_
_entity.id
_entity.type
_entity.pdbx_description
1 polymer ?
#
loop_
_entity_poly.entity_id
_entity_poly.type
_entity_poly.pdbx_seq_one_letter_code
_entity_poly.pdbx_strand_id
1 'polypeptide(L)'
;IKSCDIGLSTVIIKKSLIKNLRFPNLKTKEDYVLWLEIAKKGKKIHALNTKLTQWRKSKNSLSSSVVRKLTDGYYVYRHHLKFSVIKSLYSLLVLSINFLKKIK
;
A
#
# COMPACT_ATOMS: atom_id res chain seq x y z
N ILE A 1 1.25 -10.52 -4.09
CA ILE A 1 0.97 -9.33 -3.25
C ILE A 1 0.60 -9.82 -1.88
N LYS A 2 1.56 -9.84 -0.95
CA LYS A 2 1.38 -10.45 0.37
C LYS A 2 1.39 -9.43 1.51
N SER A 3 1.93 -8.24 1.29
CA SER A 3 2.00 -7.18 2.31
C SER A 3 2.22 -5.81 1.70
N CYS A 4 1.92 -4.76 2.47
CA CYS A 4 2.22 -3.37 2.15
C CYS A 4 3.29 -2.90 3.14
N ASP A 5 4.55 -2.96 2.72
CA ASP A 5 5.71 -2.72 3.59
C ASP A 5 6.37 -1.37 3.39
N ILE A 6 5.97 -0.64 2.35
CA ILE A 6 6.59 0.63 1.96
C ILE A 6 5.70 1.77 2.44
N GLY A 7 6.15 2.50 3.45
CA GLY A 7 5.46 3.69 3.92
C GLY A 7 5.80 4.90 3.05
N LEU A 8 4.79 5.71 2.71
CA LEU A 8 4.94 6.87 1.82
C LEU A 8 6.03 7.85 2.29
N SER A 9 6.12 8.10 3.59
CA SER A 9 7.12 9.01 4.18
C SER A 9 8.56 8.48 4.19
N THR A 10 8.77 7.24 3.75
CA THR A 10 10.10 6.59 3.73
C THR A 10 10.68 6.45 2.33
N VAL A 11 10.07 7.08 1.32
CA VAL A 11 10.37 6.80 -0.09
C VAL A 11 11.03 8.00 -0.76
N ILE A 12 12.06 7.71 -1.55
CA ILE A 12 12.64 8.64 -2.53
C ILE A 12 12.43 8.04 -3.92
N ILE A 13 11.86 8.81 -4.83
CA ILE A 13 11.56 8.34 -6.18
C ILE A 13 12.20 9.29 -7.20
N LYS A 14 12.80 8.71 -8.23
CA LYS A 14 13.28 9.47 -9.38
C LYS A 14 12.09 10.10 -10.12
N LYS A 15 12.10 11.43 -10.31
CA LYS A 15 11.00 12.18 -10.92
C LYS A 15 10.59 11.62 -12.29
N SER A 16 11.54 11.20 -13.10
CA SER A 16 11.26 10.61 -14.42
C SER A 16 10.43 9.33 -14.35
N LEU A 17 10.52 8.57 -13.26
CA LEU A 17 9.75 7.33 -13.06
C LEU A 17 8.26 7.59 -12.84
N ILE A 18 7.93 8.69 -12.18
CA ILE A 18 6.54 9.03 -11.80
C ILE A 18 5.88 10.04 -12.75
N LYS A 19 6.54 10.40 -13.86
CA LYS A 19 6.05 11.43 -14.80
C LYS A 19 4.59 11.21 -15.22
N ASN A 20 4.20 9.97 -15.48
CA ASN A 20 2.87 9.57 -15.93
C ASN A 20 2.07 8.80 -14.86
N LEU A 21 2.58 8.73 -13.63
CA LEU A 21 1.88 8.10 -12.52
C LEU A 21 1.17 9.15 -11.66
N ARG A 22 0.03 8.80 -11.13
CA ARG A 22 -0.76 9.64 -10.22
C ARG A 22 -1.26 8.81 -9.06
N PHE A 23 -1.37 9.45 -7.90
CA PHE A 23 -2.09 8.84 -6.78
C PHE A 23 -3.57 8.72 -7.14
N PRO A 24 -4.18 7.55 -6.90
CA PRO A 24 -5.63 7.42 -7.04
C PRO A 24 -6.35 8.24 -5.97
N ASN A 25 -7.61 8.59 -6.24
CA ASN A 25 -8.44 9.31 -5.27
C ASN A 25 -8.97 8.34 -4.19
N LEU A 26 -8.06 7.90 -3.33
CA LEU A 26 -8.35 7.06 -2.17
C LEU A 26 -7.95 7.80 -0.89
N LYS A 27 -8.68 7.58 0.19
CA LYS A 27 -8.34 8.14 1.51
C LYS A 27 -7.22 7.36 2.22
N THR A 28 -7.11 6.07 1.91
CA THR A 28 -6.01 5.21 2.37
C THR A 28 -5.59 4.30 1.23
N LYS A 29 -4.37 3.73 1.29
CA LYS A 29 -3.83 2.82 0.27
C LYS A 29 -3.50 3.47 -1.10
N GLU A 30 -3.55 4.79 -1.21
CA GLU A 30 -3.15 5.52 -2.42
C GLU A 30 -1.70 5.27 -2.79
N ASP A 31 -0.83 5.22 -1.81
CA ASP A 31 0.58 4.88 -1.95
C ASP A 31 0.78 3.42 -2.40
N TYR A 32 0.00 2.51 -1.82
CA TYR A 32 0.08 1.09 -2.18
C TYR A 32 -0.24 0.85 -3.66
N VAL A 33 -1.25 1.53 -4.21
CA VAL A 33 -1.56 1.47 -5.65
C VAL A 33 -0.37 1.93 -6.48
N LEU A 34 0.25 3.04 -6.11
CA LEU A 34 1.41 3.58 -6.82
C LEU A 34 2.59 2.60 -6.81
N TRP A 35 2.86 1.94 -5.67
CA TRP A 35 3.92 0.93 -5.58
C TRP A 35 3.63 -0.29 -6.46
N LEU A 36 2.39 -0.72 -6.53
CA LEU A 36 1.97 -1.80 -7.41
C LEU A 36 2.16 -1.46 -8.89
N GLU A 37 1.84 -0.23 -9.31
CA GLU A 37 2.05 0.22 -10.68
C GLU A 37 3.53 0.29 -11.05
N ILE A 38 4.38 0.79 -10.15
CA ILE A 38 5.85 0.81 -10.33
C ILE A 38 6.38 -0.61 -10.47
N ALA A 39 5.93 -1.52 -9.61
CA ALA A 39 6.34 -2.92 -9.64
C ALA A 39 5.89 -3.63 -10.93
N LYS A 40 4.68 -3.37 -11.40
CA LYS A 40 4.19 -3.90 -12.69
C LYS A 40 5.03 -3.46 -13.89
N LYS A 41 5.62 -2.27 -13.82
CA LYS A 41 6.54 -1.76 -14.85
C LYS A 41 7.93 -2.40 -14.78
N GLY A 42 8.14 -3.39 -13.90
CA GLY A 42 9.40 -4.09 -13.74
C GLY A 42 10.54 -3.23 -13.15
N LYS A 43 10.19 -2.11 -12.50
CA LYS A 43 11.19 -1.24 -11.88
C LYS A 43 11.67 -1.80 -10.56
N LYS A 44 12.97 -1.70 -10.31
CA LYS A 44 13.59 -2.18 -9.07
C LYS A 44 13.32 -1.18 -7.94
N ILE A 45 12.96 -1.71 -6.78
CA ILE A 45 12.82 -0.97 -5.53
C ILE A 45 13.95 -1.42 -4.61
N HIS A 46 14.78 -0.49 -4.17
CA HIS A 46 15.89 -0.76 -3.27
C HIS A 46 15.53 -0.30 -1.85
N ALA A 47 15.94 -1.05 -0.85
CA ALA A 47 15.78 -0.67 0.54
C ALA A 47 17.12 -0.21 1.13
N LEU A 48 17.07 0.88 1.92
CA LEU A 48 18.20 1.33 2.72
C LEU A 48 18.01 0.87 4.16
N ASN A 49 18.96 0.10 4.68
CA ASN A 49 18.88 -0.41 6.06
C ASN A 49 19.41 0.62 7.07
N THR A 50 18.76 1.79 7.10
CA THR A 50 19.09 2.88 8.03
C THR A 50 17.80 3.56 8.45
N LYS A 51 17.64 3.84 9.74
CA LYS A 51 16.45 4.53 10.27
C LYS A 51 16.56 6.03 10.00
N LEU A 52 15.86 6.51 8.97
CA LEU A 52 15.85 7.92 8.57
C LEU A 52 14.49 8.60 8.81
N THR A 53 13.47 7.85 9.21
CA THR A 53 12.10 8.34 9.36
C THR A 53 11.50 7.86 10.67
N GLN A 54 10.70 8.71 11.31
CA GLN A 54 9.88 8.35 12.47
C GLN A 54 8.41 8.54 12.13
N TRP A 55 7.59 7.56 12.50
CA TRP A 55 6.15 7.60 12.30
C TRP A 55 5.44 7.78 13.65
N ARG A 56 4.66 8.87 13.75
CA ARG A 56 3.85 9.15 14.95
C ARG A 56 2.52 8.41 14.86
N LYS A 57 2.28 7.52 15.79
CA LYS A 57 0.97 6.87 15.92
C LYS A 57 0.01 7.79 16.67
N SER A 58 -1.10 8.18 16.04
CA SER A 58 -2.16 8.95 16.67
C SER A 58 -3.50 8.21 16.61
N LYS A 59 -4.36 8.43 17.62
CA LYS A 59 -5.65 7.74 17.74
C LYS A 59 -6.65 8.18 16.63
N ASN A 60 -6.56 9.43 16.17
CA ASN A 60 -7.51 10.04 15.23
C ASN A 60 -6.96 10.17 13.80
N SER A 61 -5.93 9.43 13.44
CA SER A 61 -5.37 9.45 12.09
C SER A 61 -6.26 8.68 11.10
N LEU A 62 -6.17 9.03 9.81
CA LEU A 62 -6.85 8.29 8.73
C LEU A 62 -6.50 6.80 8.76
N SER A 63 -5.26 6.47 9.10
CA SER A 63 -4.76 5.09 9.19
C SER A 63 -5.23 4.33 10.44
N SER A 64 -5.90 4.96 11.39
CA SER A 64 -6.43 4.30 12.60
C SER A 64 -7.71 3.51 12.34
N SER A 65 -8.48 3.84 11.29
CA SER A 65 -9.74 3.16 10.97
C SER A 65 -9.50 1.83 10.26
N VAL A 66 -9.79 0.73 10.95
CA VAL A 66 -9.69 -0.64 10.41
C VAL A 66 -10.70 -0.85 9.28
N VAL A 67 -11.94 -0.38 9.45
CA VAL A 67 -13.00 -0.51 8.43
C VAL A 67 -12.59 0.18 7.13
N ARG A 68 -12.04 1.38 7.20
CA ARG A 68 -11.55 2.11 6.03
C ARG A 68 -10.40 1.37 5.34
N LYS A 69 -9.46 0.83 6.09
CA LYS A 69 -8.35 0.03 5.52
C LYS A 69 -8.85 -1.20 4.76
N LEU A 70 -9.88 -1.87 5.29
CA LEU A 70 -10.49 -3.03 4.65
C LEU A 70 -11.24 -2.64 3.37
N THR A 71 -12.08 -1.61 3.42
CA THR A 71 -12.85 -1.13 2.25
C THR A 71 -11.94 -0.61 1.15
N ASP A 72 -10.97 0.22 1.46
CA ASP A 72 -10.01 0.74 0.48
C ASP A 72 -9.11 -0.39 -0.07
N GLY A 73 -8.70 -1.34 0.75
CA GLY A 73 -7.96 -2.52 0.32
C GLY A 73 -8.75 -3.38 -0.68
N TYR A 74 -10.02 -3.63 -0.39
CA TYR A 74 -10.92 -4.34 -1.31
C TYR A 74 -11.08 -3.59 -2.63
N TYR A 75 -11.29 -2.27 -2.57
CA TYR A 75 -11.40 -1.42 -3.75
C TYR A 75 -10.15 -1.50 -4.64
N VAL A 76 -8.95 -1.46 -4.05
CA VAL A 76 -7.69 -1.61 -4.78
C VAL A 76 -7.66 -2.94 -5.55
N TYR A 77 -7.99 -4.04 -4.90
CA TYR A 77 -7.97 -5.35 -5.56
C TYR A 77 -9.02 -5.47 -6.66
N ARG A 78 -10.22 -4.96 -6.44
CA ARG A 78 -11.30 -5.03 -7.42
C ARG A 78 -11.10 -4.10 -8.61
N HIS A 79 -10.77 -2.84 -8.37
CA HIS A 79 -10.79 -1.78 -9.39
C HIS A 79 -9.42 -1.49 -9.99
N HIS A 80 -8.35 -1.49 -9.21
CA HIS A 80 -7.02 -1.22 -9.73
C HIS A 80 -6.30 -2.48 -10.23
N LEU A 81 -6.42 -3.60 -9.55
CA LEU A 81 -5.83 -4.87 -9.98
C LEU A 81 -6.80 -5.72 -10.80
N LYS A 82 -8.07 -5.35 -10.89
CA LYS A 82 -9.13 -6.05 -11.65
C LYS A 82 -9.26 -7.53 -11.25
N PHE A 83 -9.06 -7.84 -9.98
CA PHE A 83 -9.26 -9.18 -9.47
C PHE A 83 -10.75 -9.53 -9.40
N SER A 84 -11.10 -10.82 -9.48
CA SER A 84 -12.43 -11.31 -9.18
C SER A 84 -12.80 -11.04 -7.71
N VAL A 85 -14.08 -11.11 -7.36
CA VAL A 85 -14.56 -10.92 -5.97
C VAL A 85 -13.86 -11.89 -5.03
N ILE A 86 -13.81 -13.17 -5.37
CA ILE A 86 -13.19 -14.23 -4.54
C ILE A 86 -11.69 -13.96 -4.37
N LYS A 87 -10.98 -13.63 -5.44
CA LYS A 87 -9.55 -13.32 -5.40
C LYS A 87 -9.26 -12.05 -4.60
N SER A 88 -10.13 -11.04 -4.70
CA SER A 88 -10.02 -9.79 -3.92
C SER A 88 -10.19 -10.07 -2.42
N LEU A 89 -11.18 -10.85 -2.02
CA LEU A 89 -11.41 -11.23 -0.63
C LEU A 89 -10.25 -12.06 -0.08
N TYR A 90 -9.76 -13.01 -0.85
CA TYR A 90 -8.60 -13.83 -0.46
C TYR A 90 -7.34 -12.97 -0.26
N SER A 91 -7.06 -12.06 -1.20
CA SER A 91 -5.91 -11.16 -1.12
C SER A 91 -6.00 -10.23 0.08
N LEU A 92 -7.20 -9.72 0.38
CA LEU A 92 -7.45 -8.89 1.55
C LEU A 92 -7.24 -9.67 2.86
N LEU A 93 -7.68 -10.92 2.91
CA LEU A 93 -7.46 -11.81 4.06
C LEU A 93 -5.96 -12.05 4.29
N VAL A 94 -5.21 -12.39 3.26
CA VAL A 94 -3.76 -12.59 3.33
C VAL A 94 -3.04 -11.32 3.81
N LEU A 95 -3.41 -10.15 3.27
CA LEU A 95 -2.86 -8.86 3.69
C LEU A 95 -3.11 -8.59 5.17
N SER A 96 -4.32 -8.87 5.63
CA SER A 96 -4.74 -8.67 7.03
C SER A 96 -3.99 -9.60 7.99
N ILE A 97 -3.85 -10.87 7.65
CA ILE A 97 -3.09 -11.85 8.44
C ILE A 97 -1.62 -11.44 8.54
N ASN A 98 -1.00 -11.05 7.43
CA ASN A 98 0.39 -10.60 7.43
C ASN A 98 0.59 -9.32 8.22
N PHE A 99 -0.37 -8.41 8.20
CA PHE A 99 -0.34 -7.22 9.04
C PHE A 99 -0.39 -7.57 10.54
N LEU A 100 -1.26 -8.49 10.95
CA LEU A 100 -1.35 -8.95 12.34
C LEU A 100 -0.07 -9.65 12.81
N LYS A 101 0.57 -10.42 11.95
CA LYS A 101 1.86 -11.06 12.26
C LYS A 101 2.98 -10.05 12.51
N LYS A 102 2.94 -8.89 11.86
CA LYS A 102 3.93 -7.83 12.07
C LYS A 102 3.75 -7.06 13.37
N ILE A 103 2.54 -6.98 13.89
CA ILE A 103 2.24 -6.29 15.16
C ILE A 103 2.75 -7.10 16.36
N LYS A 104 2.83 -8.41 16.22
CA LYS A 104 3.41 -9.31 17.24
C LYS A 104 4.93 -9.34 17.13
#